data_ad4c9123275ad7cd87f1c4a9e5ab257c
#
_entry.id   ad4c9123275ad7cd87f1c4a9e5ab257c
#
_cell.length_a   1.000
_cell.length_b   1.000
_cell.length_c   1.000
_cell.angle_alpha   90.00
_cell.angle_beta   90.00
_cell.angle_gamma   90.00
#
_symmetry.space_group_name_H-M   'P 1'
#
loop_
_entity.id
_entity.type
_entity.pdbx_description
1 polymer ?
#
loop_
_entity_poly.entity_id
_entity_poly.type
_entity_poly.pdbx_seq_one_letter_code
_entity_poly.pdbx_strand_id
1 'polypeptide(L)'
;MLFRSTWFDRPLGLAGKVVVKGSDAFHPEVRLYDSEKPVAIIPSLAPHLKRGDSETKLDPQKELIPVFGLWKKDEPHSFLDEVAEKLQIDKADILDYDLYLYNCDSCQMIGDSGLFTSPRIDNVSSVSAILESLTQTGNKWQEEKGKGTEAASPDERISEADGSDTNLSIGVFFDNEEIGSLSKQGADSGLLRMITERILKDSGERCTIQELLPEIFLISLDVAHGTHPNYQEKSDPVNRVLLGNGVVLKSSASQRYVTDSEAAAVIQVLCEDGGIPFQRTVNKTGMPGGTTLGPIVSSYLPAKAVDMGMPVLAMHSACEMAHLSDYESMKRLLVAFWLK
;
A
#
# COMPACT_ATOMS: atom_id res chain seq x y z
N MET A 1 11.27 -6.00 -2.74
CA MET A 1 12.59 -5.35 -2.48
C MET A 1 13.44 -5.37 -3.74
N LEU A 2 13.22 -4.41 -4.63
CA LEU A 2 13.80 -4.45 -5.98
C LEU A 2 15.06 -3.58 -6.11
N PHE A 3 15.13 -2.42 -5.44
CA PHE A 3 16.31 -1.55 -5.46
C PHE A 3 17.22 -1.72 -4.22
N ARG A 4 17.79 -2.90 -4.09
CA ARG A 4 18.62 -3.30 -2.94
C ARG A 4 19.80 -2.35 -2.66
N SER A 5 20.40 -1.76 -3.69
CA SER A 5 21.52 -0.82 -3.56
C SER A 5 21.15 0.50 -2.88
N THR A 6 19.90 0.90 -2.85
CA THR A 6 19.43 2.13 -2.17
C THR A 6 19.31 1.97 -0.65
N TRP A 7 19.38 0.75 -0.14
CA TRP A 7 19.32 0.44 1.29
C TRP A 7 20.66 0.60 2.02
N PHE A 8 21.76 0.68 1.25
CA PHE A 8 23.06 0.95 1.85
C PHE A 8 23.08 2.31 2.56
N ASP A 9 23.80 2.35 3.67
CA ASP A 9 24.08 3.55 4.45
C ASP A 9 22.84 4.27 5.02
N ARG A 10 21.69 3.58 5.06
CA ARG A 10 20.45 4.09 5.63
C ARG A 10 20.29 3.67 7.09
N PRO A 11 19.73 4.56 7.95
CA PRO A 11 19.35 4.18 9.30
C PRO A 11 18.15 3.22 9.25
N LEU A 12 18.29 2.02 9.80
CA LEU A 12 17.27 0.98 9.73
C LEU A 12 16.70 0.65 11.11
N GLY A 13 15.37 0.65 11.21
CA GLY A 13 14.63 0.09 12.32
C GLY A 13 14.29 -1.37 12.09
N LEU A 14 13.79 -2.04 13.11
CA LEU A 14 13.34 -3.42 13.09
C LEU A 14 11.92 -3.51 13.65
N ALA A 15 10.99 -4.09 12.90
CA ALA A 15 9.60 -4.25 13.34
C ALA A 15 8.99 -5.56 12.82
N GLY A 16 7.92 -6.01 13.48
CA GLY A 16 7.16 -7.17 13.07
C GLY A 16 6.48 -7.88 14.24
N LYS A 17 6.27 -9.18 14.11
CA LYS A 17 5.68 -10.01 15.16
C LYS A 17 6.70 -10.99 15.74
N VAL A 18 6.55 -11.23 17.02
CA VAL A 18 7.31 -12.24 17.79
C VAL A 18 6.30 -13.21 18.36
N VAL A 19 6.53 -14.50 18.16
CA VAL A 19 5.69 -15.57 18.67
C VAL A 19 6.35 -16.15 19.91
N VAL A 20 5.65 -16.12 21.01
CA VAL A 20 6.14 -16.61 22.30
C VAL A 20 5.29 -17.78 22.80
N LYS A 21 5.80 -18.51 23.80
CA LYS A 21 5.06 -19.57 24.44
C LYS A 21 3.73 -19.06 24.98
N GLY A 22 2.66 -19.77 24.68
CA GLY A 22 1.31 -19.49 25.14
C GLY A 22 0.79 -20.57 26.07
N SER A 23 -0.53 -20.74 26.17
CA SER A 23 -1.18 -21.69 27.06
C SER A 23 -0.91 -23.15 26.68
N ASP A 24 -0.75 -23.44 25.41
CA ASP A 24 -0.45 -24.77 24.87
C ASP A 24 0.15 -24.70 23.47
N ALA A 25 0.49 -25.82 22.86
CA ALA A 25 1.15 -25.92 21.57
C ALA A 25 0.35 -25.31 20.39
N PHE A 26 -0.98 -25.26 20.48
CA PHE A 26 -1.85 -24.71 19.43
C PHE A 26 -2.26 -23.26 19.66
N HIS A 27 -1.92 -22.72 20.83
CA HIS A 27 -2.26 -21.35 21.23
C HIS A 27 -1.00 -20.58 21.67
N PRO A 28 0.00 -20.39 20.77
CA PRO A 28 1.10 -19.50 21.05
C PRO A 28 0.60 -18.05 21.14
N GLU A 29 1.33 -17.23 21.88
CA GLU A 29 1.01 -15.81 22.00
C GLU A 29 1.79 -15.00 20.95
N VAL A 30 1.14 -14.00 20.33
CA VAL A 30 1.77 -13.07 19.37
C VAL A 30 1.97 -11.72 20.03
N ARG A 31 3.20 -11.22 20.00
CA ARG A 31 3.59 -9.87 20.43
C ARG A 31 4.05 -9.06 19.22
N LEU A 32 3.63 -7.80 19.15
CA LEU A 32 4.14 -6.86 18.16
C LEU A 32 5.38 -6.17 18.71
N TYR A 33 6.40 -6.09 17.87
CA TYR A 33 7.65 -5.41 18.15
C TYR A 33 7.90 -4.31 17.12
N ASP A 34 8.36 -3.16 17.59
CA ASP A 34 8.92 -2.08 16.77
C ASP A 34 10.09 -1.45 17.56
N SER A 35 11.23 -1.31 16.94
CA SER A 35 12.38 -0.64 17.56
C SER A 35 12.14 0.85 17.81
N GLU A 36 11.24 1.49 17.00
CA GLU A 36 10.89 2.93 17.06
C GLU A 36 12.07 3.88 16.83
N LYS A 37 13.23 3.34 16.61
CA LYS A 37 14.49 4.07 16.36
C LYS A 37 15.38 3.23 15.46
N PRO A 38 16.39 3.84 14.81
CA PRO A 38 17.41 3.08 14.09
C PRO A 38 18.17 2.15 15.04
N VAL A 39 18.28 0.89 14.64
CA VAL A 39 19.02 -0.16 15.38
C VAL A 39 20.04 -0.89 14.50
N ALA A 40 19.97 -0.69 13.17
CA ALA A 40 20.85 -1.35 12.23
C ALA A 40 21.23 -0.43 11.06
N ILE A 41 22.29 -0.83 10.34
CA ILE A 41 22.73 -0.21 9.09
C ILE A 41 23.33 -1.28 8.18
N ILE A 42 23.17 -1.14 6.88
CA ILE A 42 23.89 -1.95 5.89
C ILE A 42 25.00 -1.07 5.32
N PRO A 43 26.25 -1.19 5.78
CA PRO A 43 27.33 -0.32 5.32
C PRO A 43 27.78 -0.68 3.90
N SER A 44 27.92 0.33 3.04
CA SER A 44 28.51 0.14 1.72
C SER A 44 30.02 -0.11 1.81
N LEU A 45 30.56 -0.92 0.89
CA LEU A 45 32.00 -1.06 0.78
C LEU A 45 32.61 0.19 0.14
N ALA A 46 33.64 0.76 0.79
CA ALA A 46 34.31 1.94 0.29
C ALA A 46 34.85 1.74 -1.16
N PRO A 47 34.67 2.73 -2.07
CA PRO A 47 34.97 2.55 -3.49
C PRO A 47 36.43 2.11 -3.78
N HIS A 48 37.38 2.56 -2.97
CA HIS A 48 38.80 2.20 -3.16
C HIS A 48 39.10 0.74 -2.79
N LEU A 49 38.24 0.06 -2.04
CA LEU A 49 38.36 -1.37 -1.75
C LEU A 49 37.70 -2.24 -2.85
N LYS A 50 36.93 -1.63 -3.76
CA LYS A 50 36.33 -2.30 -4.94
C LYS A 50 37.23 -2.28 -6.17
N ARG A 51 38.47 -1.76 -6.06
CA ARG A 51 39.38 -1.67 -7.21
C ARG A 51 39.78 -3.08 -7.71
N GLY A 52 39.46 -3.36 -8.97
CA GLY A 52 39.75 -4.64 -9.63
C GLY A 52 38.56 -5.58 -9.76
N ASP A 53 37.49 -5.37 -9.05
CA ASP A 53 36.23 -6.08 -9.31
C ASP A 53 35.53 -5.40 -10.49
N SER A 54 35.39 -6.12 -11.60
CA SER A 54 34.45 -5.74 -12.65
C SER A 54 33.06 -5.53 -12.00
N GLU A 55 32.23 -4.68 -12.56
CA GLU A 55 30.84 -4.43 -12.08
C GLU A 55 30.11 -5.74 -11.80
N THR A 56 30.34 -6.30 -10.62
CA THR A 56 29.70 -7.53 -10.18
C THR A 56 28.31 -7.16 -9.68
N LYS A 57 27.33 -7.89 -10.16
CA LYS A 57 25.97 -7.79 -9.68
C LYS A 57 25.97 -7.99 -8.17
N LEU A 58 25.31 -7.08 -7.44
CA LEU A 58 25.17 -7.15 -5.98
C LEU A 58 24.76 -8.56 -5.52
N ASP A 59 25.53 -9.16 -4.61
CA ASP A 59 25.21 -10.41 -3.92
C ASP A 59 24.41 -10.10 -2.65
N PRO A 60 23.08 -10.27 -2.65
CA PRO A 60 22.26 -9.89 -1.52
C PRO A 60 22.56 -10.69 -0.25
N GLN A 61 23.02 -11.92 -0.39
CA GLN A 61 23.28 -12.78 0.76
C GLN A 61 24.55 -12.38 1.53
N LYS A 62 25.45 -11.67 0.88
CA LYS A 62 26.69 -11.20 1.50
C LYS A 62 26.66 -9.72 1.81
N GLU A 63 26.17 -8.92 0.85
CA GLU A 63 26.33 -7.47 0.88
C GLU A 63 25.15 -6.76 1.59
N LEU A 64 24.00 -7.43 1.80
CA LEU A 64 22.85 -6.86 2.50
C LEU A 64 22.71 -7.36 3.94
N ILE A 65 23.78 -7.90 4.54
CA ILE A 65 23.75 -8.27 5.95
C ILE A 65 23.88 -6.99 6.79
N PRO A 66 22.89 -6.69 7.65
CA PRO A 66 22.94 -5.49 8.47
C PRO A 66 23.94 -5.64 9.62
N VAL A 67 24.60 -4.55 9.96
CA VAL A 67 25.35 -4.41 11.21
C VAL A 67 24.38 -3.87 12.25
N PHE A 68 24.17 -4.64 13.31
CA PHE A 68 23.22 -4.33 14.38
C PHE A 68 23.91 -3.74 15.63
N GLY A 69 25.19 -4.08 15.87
CA GLY A 69 25.97 -3.56 16.99
C GLY A 69 27.35 -4.19 17.06
N LEU A 70 28.14 -3.76 18.03
CA LEU A 70 29.45 -4.32 18.35
C LEU A 70 29.43 -4.81 19.79
N TRP A 71 29.66 -6.10 19.98
CA TRP A 71 29.71 -6.72 21.30
C TRP A 71 31.06 -7.37 21.56
N LYS A 72 31.41 -7.48 22.81
CA LYS A 72 32.65 -8.20 23.20
C LYS A 72 32.44 -9.70 22.92
N LYS A 73 33.57 -10.34 22.53
CA LYS A 73 33.57 -11.77 22.22
C LYS A 73 33.08 -12.66 23.38
N ASP A 74 33.38 -12.23 24.60
CA ASP A 74 33.04 -12.97 25.82
C ASP A 74 31.66 -12.65 26.40
N GLU A 75 30.95 -11.70 25.81
CA GLU A 75 29.57 -11.31 26.16
C GLU A 75 28.71 -11.40 24.89
N PRO A 76 28.36 -12.59 24.41
CA PRO A 76 27.60 -12.77 23.20
C PRO A 76 26.19 -12.18 23.39
N HIS A 77 25.83 -11.27 22.51
CA HIS A 77 24.54 -10.60 22.48
C HIS A 77 23.95 -10.75 21.08
N SER A 78 22.67 -10.70 20.95
CA SER A 78 21.96 -10.77 19.67
C SER A 78 20.83 -9.76 19.62
N PHE A 79 20.31 -9.47 18.45
CA PHE A 79 19.13 -8.62 18.32
C PHE A 79 17.94 -9.16 19.10
N LEU A 80 17.85 -10.47 19.34
CA LEU A 80 16.77 -11.07 20.14
C LEU A 80 16.87 -10.73 21.63
N ASP A 81 18.03 -10.37 22.14
CA ASP A 81 18.16 -9.90 23.52
C ASP A 81 17.49 -8.53 23.67
N GLU A 82 17.67 -7.62 22.71
CA GLU A 82 17.01 -6.33 22.69
C GLU A 82 15.49 -6.44 22.46
N VAL A 83 15.06 -7.40 21.61
CA VAL A 83 13.65 -7.69 21.40
C VAL A 83 13.00 -8.18 22.68
N ALA A 84 13.63 -9.12 23.38
CA ALA A 84 13.13 -9.68 24.63
C ALA A 84 13.05 -8.62 25.73
N GLU A 85 14.08 -7.77 25.86
CA GLU A 85 14.10 -6.65 26.82
C GLU A 85 12.96 -5.66 26.56
N LYS A 86 12.78 -5.21 25.30
CA LYS A 86 11.72 -4.26 24.96
C LYS A 86 10.32 -4.84 25.16
N LEU A 87 10.12 -6.11 24.87
CA LEU A 87 8.85 -6.80 25.07
C LEU A 87 8.63 -7.27 26.53
N GLN A 88 9.64 -7.12 27.40
CA GLN A 88 9.62 -7.57 28.79
C GLN A 88 9.28 -9.07 28.92
N ILE A 89 9.92 -9.89 28.10
CA ILE A 89 9.77 -11.36 28.08
C ILE A 89 11.12 -12.05 28.25
N ASP A 90 11.10 -13.31 28.65
CA ASP A 90 12.31 -14.13 28.63
C ASP A 90 12.64 -14.49 27.16
N LYS A 91 13.89 -14.28 26.74
CA LYS A 91 14.36 -14.70 25.41
C LYS A 91 14.11 -16.18 25.14
N ALA A 92 14.17 -17.03 26.16
CA ALA A 92 13.90 -18.47 26.07
C ALA A 92 12.42 -18.78 25.74
N ASP A 93 11.53 -17.82 25.90
CA ASP A 93 10.12 -17.95 25.54
C ASP A 93 9.81 -17.56 24.10
N ILE A 94 10.77 -16.95 23.38
CA ILE A 94 10.64 -16.66 21.95
C ILE A 94 10.73 -17.98 21.19
N LEU A 95 9.65 -18.35 20.50
CA LEU A 95 9.55 -19.55 19.67
C LEU A 95 9.94 -19.30 18.23
N ASP A 96 9.45 -18.17 17.66
CA ASP A 96 9.69 -17.77 16.28
C ASP A 96 9.40 -16.27 16.08
N TYR A 97 9.73 -15.72 14.93
CA TYR A 97 9.45 -14.32 14.61
C TYR A 97 9.39 -14.06 13.11
N ASP A 98 8.57 -13.07 12.72
CA ASP A 98 8.61 -12.42 11.42
C ASP A 98 8.98 -10.95 11.63
N LEU A 99 10.28 -10.67 11.65
CA LEU A 99 10.84 -9.33 11.87
C LEU A 99 11.49 -8.82 10.58
N TYR A 100 11.23 -7.54 10.27
CA TYR A 100 11.67 -6.88 9.04
C TYR A 100 12.40 -5.59 9.35
N LEU A 101 13.44 -5.32 8.57
CA LEU A 101 14.09 -4.02 8.59
C LEU A 101 13.22 -3.00 7.84
N TYR A 102 13.15 -1.79 8.37
CA TYR A 102 12.53 -0.66 7.68
C TYR A 102 13.43 0.57 7.69
N ASN A 103 13.34 1.41 6.66
CA ASN A 103 14.08 2.66 6.60
C ASN A 103 13.45 3.69 7.56
N CYS A 104 14.28 4.27 8.42
CA CYS A 104 13.88 5.29 9.41
C CYS A 104 13.99 6.73 8.89
N ASP A 105 14.38 6.95 7.63
CA ASP A 105 14.39 8.30 7.08
C ASP A 105 12.99 8.92 7.13
N SER A 106 12.92 10.18 7.50
CA SER A 106 11.67 10.94 7.51
C SER A 106 11.33 11.50 6.13
N CYS A 107 10.04 11.79 5.93
CA CYS A 107 9.59 12.55 4.78
C CYS A 107 10.26 13.93 4.73
N GLN A 108 10.68 14.37 3.54
CA GLN A 108 11.34 15.66 3.32
C GLN A 108 10.76 16.37 2.10
N MET A 109 10.47 17.66 2.25
CA MET A 109 10.15 18.52 1.11
C MET A 109 11.40 18.85 0.30
N ILE A 110 11.28 18.85 -1.01
CA ILE A 110 12.36 19.20 -1.96
C ILE A 110 12.06 20.55 -2.60
N GLY A 111 12.71 21.59 -2.11
CA GLY A 111 12.40 22.97 -2.52
C GLY A 111 10.96 23.36 -2.18
N ASP A 112 10.44 24.34 -2.92
CA ASP A 112 9.13 24.96 -2.67
C ASP A 112 8.05 24.54 -3.69
N SER A 113 8.34 23.55 -4.55
CA SER A 113 7.46 23.18 -5.67
C SER A 113 6.37 22.16 -5.30
N GLY A 114 6.35 21.63 -4.09
CA GLY A 114 5.44 20.56 -3.67
C GLY A 114 6.00 19.15 -3.89
N LEU A 115 7.24 19.02 -4.37
CA LEU A 115 7.95 17.75 -4.41
C LEU A 115 8.33 17.30 -3.00
N PHE A 116 8.19 16.01 -2.72
CA PHE A 116 8.63 15.42 -1.46
C PHE A 116 9.24 14.04 -1.68
N THR A 117 10.08 13.64 -0.73
CA THR A 117 10.64 12.29 -0.69
C THR A 117 10.26 11.59 0.60
N SER A 118 10.00 10.30 0.53
CA SER A 118 9.71 9.45 1.68
C SER A 118 10.03 8.00 1.36
N PRO A 119 10.37 7.18 2.34
CA PRO A 119 10.28 5.73 2.20
C PRO A 119 8.81 5.31 2.04
N ARG A 120 8.56 4.26 1.27
CA ARG A 120 7.26 3.56 1.22
C ARG A 120 6.09 4.44 0.74
N ILE A 121 6.33 5.41 -0.15
CA ILE A 121 5.25 6.11 -0.85
C ILE A 121 4.39 5.05 -1.56
N ASP A 122 5.04 4.10 -2.19
CA ASP A 122 4.53 2.81 -2.61
C ASP A 122 4.43 1.85 -1.42
N ASN A 123 3.23 1.51 -0.93
CA ASN A 123 1.91 2.02 -1.33
C ASN A 123 1.18 2.68 -0.13
N VAL A 124 1.94 3.19 0.87
CA VAL A 124 1.38 3.86 2.06
C VAL A 124 0.58 5.10 1.68
N SER A 125 0.94 5.76 0.57
CA SER A 125 0.19 6.92 0.06
C SER A 125 -1.26 6.54 -0.32
N SER A 126 -1.45 5.42 -0.99
CA SER A 126 -2.80 4.93 -1.34
C SER A 126 -3.59 4.50 -0.11
N VAL A 127 -2.94 3.83 0.85
CA VAL A 127 -3.55 3.46 2.15
C VAL A 127 -4.05 4.71 2.88
N SER A 128 -3.21 5.74 2.99
CA SER A 128 -3.56 7.01 3.63
C SER A 128 -4.73 7.70 2.91
N ALA A 129 -4.69 7.78 1.59
CA ALA A 129 -5.76 8.41 0.79
C ALA A 129 -7.10 7.71 0.94
N ILE A 130 -7.13 6.37 0.98
CA ILE A 130 -8.36 5.59 1.23
C ILE A 130 -8.90 5.88 2.63
N LEU A 131 -8.06 5.81 3.67
CA LEU A 131 -8.47 6.06 5.05
C LEU A 131 -9.00 7.47 5.25
N GLU A 132 -8.28 8.48 4.75
CA GLU A 132 -8.69 9.88 4.86
C GLU A 132 -10.01 10.14 4.11
N SER A 133 -10.15 9.64 2.88
CA SER A 133 -11.35 9.84 2.07
C SER A 133 -12.57 9.15 2.67
N LEU A 134 -12.47 7.92 3.15
CA LEU A 134 -13.55 7.21 3.83
C LEU A 134 -13.97 7.93 5.12
N THR A 135 -13.02 8.38 5.93
CA THR A 135 -13.29 9.13 7.16
C THR A 135 -14.00 10.45 6.86
N GLN A 136 -13.53 11.18 5.86
CA GLN A 136 -14.14 12.45 5.44
C GLN A 136 -15.57 12.24 4.94
N THR A 137 -15.84 11.19 4.18
CA THR A 137 -17.15 10.89 3.66
C THR A 137 -18.10 10.42 4.77
N GLY A 138 -17.64 9.55 5.67
CA GLY A 138 -18.43 9.09 6.81
C GLY A 138 -18.88 10.23 7.73
N ASN A 139 -18.03 11.23 7.97
CA ASN A 139 -18.39 12.41 8.74
C ASN A 139 -19.47 13.26 8.06
N LYS A 140 -19.40 13.45 6.74
CA LYS A 140 -20.45 14.16 5.97
C LYS A 140 -21.80 13.45 6.06
N TRP A 141 -21.81 12.14 5.95
CA TRP A 141 -23.03 11.32 6.10
C TRP A 141 -23.68 11.48 7.48
N GLN A 142 -22.88 11.54 8.53
CA GLN A 142 -23.38 11.77 9.89
C GLN A 142 -23.94 13.19 10.08
N GLU A 143 -23.28 14.22 9.51
CA GLU A 143 -23.76 15.60 9.56
C GLU A 143 -25.08 15.80 8.79
N GLU A 144 -25.26 15.15 7.66
CA GLU A 144 -26.47 15.22 6.85
C GLU A 144 -27.65 14.52 7.56
N LYS A 145 -27.41 13.33 8.15
CA LYS A 145 -28.42 12.63 8.96
C LYS A 145 -28.76 13.38 10.25
N GLY A 146 -27.77 14.05 10.87
CA GLY A 146 -27.97 14.85 12.10
C GLY A 146 -28.82 16.12 11.90
N LYS A 147 -28.93 16.63 10.67
CA LYS A 147 -29.77 17.81 10.35
C LYS A 147 -31.25 17.46 10.14
N GLY A 148 -31.62 16.19 10.14
CA GLY A 148 -32.95 15.70 9.81
C GLY A 148 -33.84 15.17 10.96
N THR A 149 -33.29 14.92 12.15
CA THR A 149 -34.09 14.33 13.26
C THR A 149 -33.62 14.79 14.62
N GLU A 150 -34.47 15.49 15.35
CA GLU A 150 -34.45 15.53 16.83
C GLU A 150 -34.77 14.12 17.35
N ALA A 151 -33.84 13.58 18.14
CA ALA A 151 -33.99 12.47 19.09
C ALA A 151 -34.78 11.20 18.63
N ALA A 152 -34.11 10.35 17.87
CA ALA A 152 -34.43 8.91 17.81
C ALA A 152 -33.37 8.07 18.56
N SER A 153 -33.80 7.02 19.26
CA SER A 153 -32.92 6.08 19.95
C SER A 153 -32.02 5.30 18.98
N PRO A 154 -30.88 4.73 19.38
CA PRO A 154 -30.01 3.96 18.50
C PRO A 154 -30.72 2.80 17.78
N ASP A 155 -31.71 2.19 18.41
CA ASP A 155 -32.48 1.07 17.83
C ASP A 155 -33.51 1.54 16.79
N GLU A 156 -34.09 2.75 16.93
CA GLU A 156 -35.02 3.33 15.96
C GLU A 156 -34.32 3.80 14.68
N ARG A 157 -33.00 4.14 14.75
CA ARG A 157 -32.22 4.57 13.57
C ARG A 157 -31.99 3.45 12.57
N ILE A 158 -32.07 2.20 12.99
CA ILE A 158 -31.93 1.03 12.11
C ILE A 158 -33.23 0.71 11.37
N SER A 159 -34.40 1.09 11.93
CA SER A 159 -35.70 0.77 11.38
C SER A 159 -36.27 1.80 10.38
N GLU A 160 -35.71 3.03 10.34
CA GLU A 160 -36.19 4.12 9.45
C GLU A 160 -35.26 4.39 8.25
N ALA A 161 -34.28 3.54 7.97
CA ALA A 161 -33.59 3.55 6.69
C ALA A 161 -34.62 3.07 5.65
N ASP A 162 -35.32 4.04 5.03
CA ASP A 162 -36.04 3.82 3.79
C ASP A 162 -35.11 3.06 2.84
N GLY A 163 -35.51 1.86 2.40
CA GLY A 163 -34.66 0.87 1.72
C GLY A 163 -34.19 1.27 0.31
N SER A 164 -33.99 2.54 0.05
CA SER A 164 -33.41 3.09 -1.18
C SER A 164 -32.04 3.71 -0.88
N ASP A 165 -30.98 3.11 -1.37
CA ASP A 165 -29.58 3.58 -1.42
C ASP A 165 -28.72 3.39 -0.16
N THR A 166 -28.53 2.15 0.29
CA THR A 166 -27.41 1.82 1.17
C THR A 166 -26.26 1.27 0.34
N ASN A 167 -25.40 2.13 -0.18
CA ASN A 167 -24.14 1.71 -0.79
C ASN A 167 -23.15 1.24 0.28
N LEU A 168 -22.59 0.05 0.11
CA LEU A 168 -21.53 -0.44 0.96
C LEU A 168 -20.17 -0.07 0.36
N SER A 169 -19.42 0.80 1.06
CA SER A 169 -18.07 1.18 0.69
C SER A 169 -17.05 0.42 1.54
N ILE A 170 -16.13 -0.29 0.90
CA ILE A 170 -15.11 -1.11 1.57
C ILE A 170 -13.73 -0.66 1.13
N GLY A 171 -12.88 -0.20 2.07
CA GLY A 171 -11.44 -0.04 1.87
C GLY A 171 -10.70 -1.28 2.33
N VAL A 172 -9.87 -1.87 1.47
CA VAL A 172 -9.14 -3.11 1.77
C VAL A 172 -7.65 -2.87 1.61
N PHE A 173 -6.87 -3.28 2.61
CA PHE A 173 -5.41 -3.19 2.62
C PHE A 173 -4.84 -4.60 2.71
N PHE A 174 -4.19 -5.04 1.63
CA PHE A 174 -3.57 -6.35 1.57
C PHE A 174 -2.11 -6.29 1.98
N ASP A 175 -1.63 -7.36 2.58
CA ASP A 175 -0.21 -7.57 2.86
C ASP A 175 0.45 -8.35 1.71
N ASN A 176 1.79 -8.28 1.64
CA ASN A 176 2.62 -9.06 0.72
C ASN A 176 2.41 -8.81 -0.78
N GLU A 177 1.92 -7.63 -1.18
CA GLU A 177 1.77 -7.28 -2.61
C GLU A 177 3.10 -7.42 -3.34
N GLU A 178 4.17 -6.81 -2.85
CA GLU A 178 5.51 -6.73 -3.43
C GLU A 178 6.22 -8.09 -3.62
N ILE A 179 5.71 -9.12 -2.99
CA ILE A 179 6.25 -10.49 -3.06
C ILE A 179 5.28 -11.48 -3.68
N GLY A 180 4.19 -11.00 -4.33
CA GLY A 180 3.31 -11.78 -5.18
C GLY A 180 1.97 -12.18 -4.59
N SER A 181 1.57 -11.62 -3.44
CA SER A 181 0.22 -11.77 -2.84
C SER A 181 -0.19 -13.19 -2.43
N LEU A 182 0.69 -14.19 -2.58
CA LEU A 182 0.44 -15.62 -2.28
C LEU A 182 0.60 -15.92 -0.78
N SER A 183 -0.17 -15.26 0.07
CA SER A 183 -0.18 -15.50 1.51
C SER A 183 -1.60 -15.45 2.05
N LYS A 184 -1.83 -15.92 3.29
CA LYS A 184 -3.17 -15.90 3.91
C LYS A 184 -3.76 -14.50 4.08
N GLN A 185 -2.93 -13.45 4.11
CA GLN A 185 -3.30 -12.04 4.21
C GLN A 185 -3.11 -11.26 2.90
N GLY A 186 -2.62 -11.91 1.85
CA GLY A 186 -2.43 -11.32 0.52
C GLY A 186 -3.70 -11.33 -0.33
N ALA A 187 -3.67 -10.62 -1.44
CA ALA A 187 -4.83 -10.47 -2.32
C ALA A 187 -5.30 -11.78 -2.95
N ASP A 188 -4.40 -12.77 -3.13
CA ASP A 188 -4.72 -14.08 -3.73
C ASP A 188 -5.25 -15.11 -2.70
N SER A 189 -5.59 -14.66 -1.48
CA SER A 189 -6.12 -15.54 -0.43
C SER A 189 -7.62 -15.80 -0.49
N GLY A 190 -8.36 -15.05 -1.31
CA GLY A 190 -9.83 -15.07 -1.29
C GLY A 190 -10.46 -14.41 -0.05
N LEU A 191 -9.65 -13.82 0.83
CA LEU A 191 -10.08 -13.20 2.09
C LEU A 191 -11.13 -12.09 1.86
N LEU A 192 -10.93 -11.24 0.85
CA LEU A 192 -11.87 -10.17 0.51
C LEU A 192 -13.26 -10.74 0.22
N ARG A 193 -13.35 -11.78 -0.62
CA ARG A 193 -14.61 -12.42 -0.95
C ARG A 193 -15.29 -13.01 0.30
N MET A 194 -14.55 -13.73 1.11
CA MET A 194 -15.06 -14.33 2.34
C MET A 194 -15.61 -13.28 3.32
N ILE A 195 -14.91 -12.17 3.49
CA ILE A 195 -15.34 -11.07 4.37
C ILE A 195 -16.59 -10.40 3.80
N THR A 196 -16.62 -10.10 2.50
CA THR A 196 -17.79 -9.48 1.86
C THR A 196 -19.03 -10.37 1.95
N GLU A 197 -18.90 -11.68 1.66
CA GLU A 197 -20.00 -12.65 1.83
C GLU A 197 -20.49 -12.70 3.29
N ARG A 198 -19.58 -12.58 4.26
CA ARG A 198 -19.94 -12.54 5.68
C ARG A 198 -20.67 -11.25 6.05
N ILE A 199 -20.23 -10.10 5.57
CA ILE A 199 -20.90 -8.80 5.79
C ILE A 199 -22.33 -8.87 5.24
N LEU A 200 -22.52 -9.30 4.00
CA LEU A 200 -23.85 -9.44 3.38
C LEU A 200 -24.77 -10.35 4.19
N LYS A 201 -24.25 -11.48 4.64
CA LYS A 201 -25.05 -12.40 5.49
C LYS A 201 -25.44 -11.77 6.83
N ASP A 202 -24.51 -11.09 7.50
CA ASP A 202 -24.74 -10.54 8.84
C ASP A 202 -25.61 -9.26 8.79
N SER A 203 -25.63 -8.53 7.65
CA SER A 203 -26.54 -7.40 7.42
C SER A 203 -28.00 -7.82 7.13
N GLY A 204 -28.26 -9.12 6.98
CA GLY A 204 -29.59 -9.64 6.67
C GLY A 204 -29.98 -9.58 5.19
N GLU A 205 -29.03 -9.19 4.33
CA GLU A 205 -29.22 -9.17 2.88
C GLU A 205 -29.45 -10.61 2.35
N ARG A 206 -30.40 -10.73 1.44
CA ARG A 206 -30.74 -12.03 0.82
C ARG A 206 -30.00 -12.29 -0.48
N CYS A 207 -29.29 -11.27 -1.00
CA CYS A 207 -28.53 -11.38 -2.23
C CYS A 207 -27.15 -12.02 -1.98
N THR A 208 -26.65 -12.70 -2.98
CA THR A 208 -25.29 -13.23 -3.02
C THR A 208 -24.35 -12.22 -3.67
N ILE A 209 -23.03 -12.35 -3.42
CA ILE A 209 -22.04 -11.52 -4.07
C ILE A 209 -22.09 -11.67 -5.61
N GLN A 210 -22.47 -12.84 -6.12
CA GLN A 210 -22.63 -13.10 -7.56
C GLN A 210 -23.77 -12.25 -8.19
N GLU A 211 -24.84 -12.07 -7.46
CA GLU A 211 -25.98 -11.25 -7.90
C GLU A 211 -25.64 -9.75 -7.87
N LEU A 212 -24.72 -9.34 -7.01
CA LEU A 212 -24.24 -7.96 -6.88
C LEU A 212 -23.10 -7.60 -7.85
N LEU A 213 -22.47 -8.56 -8.52
CA LEU A 213 -21.33 -8.29 -9.41
C LEU A 213 -21.56 -7.16 -10.43
N PRO A 214 -22.74 -7.01 -11.05
CA PRO A 214 -23.00 -5.91 -12.00
C PRO A 214 -22.94 -4.52 -11.36
N GLU A 215 -23.21 -4.43 -10.05
CA GLU A 215 -23.26 -3.18 -9.28
C GLU A 215 -21.94 -2.88 -8.55
N ILE A 216 -21.03 -3.87 -8.46
CA ILE A 216 -19.75 -3.69 -7.81
C ILE A 216 -18.82 -2.89 -8.72
N PHE A 217 -18.17 -1.87 -8.15
CA PHE A 217 -17.09 -1.15 -8.78
C PHE A 217 -15.81 -1.26 -7.94
N LEU A 218 -14.72 -1.72 -8.53
CA LEU A 218 -13.44 -1.95 -7.86
C LEU A 218 -12.40 -0.89 -8.30
N ILE A 219 -11.82 -0.21 -7.36
CA ILE A 219 -10.61 0.60 -7.59
C ILE A 219 -9.41 -0.12 -7.00
N SER A 220 -8.50 -0.56 -7.87
CA SER A 220 -7.17 -1.04 -7.49
C SER A 220 -6.25 0.18 -7.42
N LEU A 221 -5.92 0.59 -6.20
CA LEU A 221 -5.19 1.83 -5.95
C LEU A 221 -3.74 1.52 -5.61
N ASP A 222 -2.85 1.88 -6.53
CA ASP A 222 -1.43 1.66 -6.43
C ASP A 222 -0.67 2.76 -7.19
N VAL A 223 0.57 3.09 -6.78
CA VAL A 223 1.35 4.14 -7.43
C VAL A 223 1.64 3.83 -8.91
N ALA A 224 1.95 4.85 -9.69
CA ALA A 224 2.28 4.75 -11.11
C ALA A 224 3.70 5.26 -11.38
N HIS A 225 4.38 4.71 -12.40
CA HIS A 225 5.67 5.23 -12.83
C HIS A 225 5.55 6.64 -13.41
N GLY A 226 6.19 7.61 -12.77
CA GLY A 226 6.46 8.93 -13.36
C GLY A 226 7.49 8.81 -14.48
N THR A 227 7.39 9.68 -15.50
CA THR A 227 8.42 9.79 -16.56
C THR A 227 9.70 10.33 -15.95
N HIS A 228 10.74 9.49 -15.93
CA HIS A 228 12.02 9.88 -15.33
C HIS A 228 12.74 10.94 -16.18
N PRO A 229 13.13 12.09 -15.60
CA PRO A 229 13.67 13.21 -16.38
C PRO A 229 14.95 12.87 -17.16
N ASN A 230 15.78 11.96 -16.61
CA ASN A 230 17.05 11.54 -17.21
C ASN A 230 16.93 10.28 -18.10
N TYR A 231 15.76 9.61 -18.12
CA TYR A 231 15.52 8.36 -18.86
C TYR A 231 14.15 8.38 -19.54
N GLN A 232 13.83 9.48 -20.20
CA GLN A 232 12.50 9.69 -20.83
C GLN A 232 12.19 8.60 -21.87
N GLU A 233 13.20 8.03 -22.50
CA GLU A 233 13.08 6.94 -23.47
C GLU A 233 12.57 5.63 -22.84
N LYS A 234 12.49 5.52 -21.52
CA LYS A 234 11.91 4.36 -20.81
C LYS A 234 10.41 4.43 -20.68
N SER A 235 9.81 5.60 -20.87
CA SER A 235 8.36 5.83 -20.85
C SER A 235 7.77 5.74 -22.25
N ASP A 236 6.44 5.56 -22.32
CA ASP A 236 5.71 5.70 -23.58
C ASP A 236 5.89 7.11 -24.15
N PRO A 237 6.16 7.28 -25.47
CA PRO A 237 6.47 8.59 -26.02
C PRO A 237 5.26 9.54 -26.08
N VAL A 238 4.03 8.98 -26.06
CA VAL A 238 2.78 9.77 -26.19
C VAL A 238 2.15 9.98 -24.84
N ASN A 239 2.04 8.94 -24.03
CA ASN A 239 1.36 8.95 -22.72
C ASN A 239 2.38 9.16 -21.57
N ARG A 240 3.03 10.31 -21.56
CA ARG A 240 4.00 10.66 -20.52
C ARG A 240 3.30 11.06 -19.24
N VAL A 241 3.72 10.47 -18.14
CA VAL A 241 3.22 10.77 -16.79
C VAL A 241 4.17 11.73 -16.11
N LEU A 242 3.67 12.87 -15.68
CA LEU A 242 4.45 13.90 -15.00
C LEU A 242 3.98 14.04 -13.55
N LEU A 243 4.91 14.23 -12.62
CA LEU A 243 4.60 14.58 -11.24
C LEU A 243 3.95 15.98 -11.22
N GLY A 244 2.95 16.15 -10.37
CA GLY A 244 2.21 17.40 -10.23
C GLY A 244 1.01 17.54 -11.17
N ASN A 245 0.76 16.58 -12.06
CA ASN A 245 -0.34 16.62 -13.05
C ASN A 245 -1.53 15.72 -12.70
N GLY A 246 -1.62 15.28 -11.45
CA GLY A 246 -2.77 14.55 -10.92
C GLY A 246 -2.66 13.05 -10.99
N VAL A 247 -3.76 12.38 -10.66
CA VAL A 247 -3.87 10.92 -10.58
C VAL A 247 -3.69 10.27 -11.95
N VAL A 248 -3.14 9.06 -11.97
CA VAL A 248 -2.82 8.32 -13.20
C VAL A 248 -3.74 7.12 -13.34
N LEU A 249 -4.49 7.03 -14.45
CA LEU A 249 -5.22 5.84 -14.87
C LEU A 249 -4.26 4.94 -15.65
N LYS A 250 -4.11 3.70 -15.19
CA LYS A 250 -3.18 2.71 -15.78
C LYS A 250 -3.94 1.78 -16.72
N SER A 251 -3.46 1.61 -17.95
CA SER A 251 -4.04 0.70 -18.95
C SER A 251 -2.98 -0.22 -19.53
N SER A 252 -3.35 -1.45 -19.85
CA SER A 252 -2.43 -2.43 -20.42
C SER A 252 -3.12 -3.36 -21.41
N ALA A 253 -2.66 -3.38 -22.65
CA ALA A 253 -3.17 -4.30 -23.67
C ALA A 253 -2.92 -5.78 -23.31
N SER A 254 -1.92 -6.07 -22.48
CA SER A 254 -1.62 -7.42 -21.99
C SER A 254 -2.33 -7.77 -20.67
N GLN A 255 -3.31 -6.97 -20.27
CA GLN A 255 -4.13 -7.19 -19.05
C GLN A 255 -3.29 -7.30 -17.75
N ARG A 256 -2.16 -6.59 -17.68
CA ARG A 256 -1.38 -6.46 -16.45
C ARG A 256 -1.97 -5.44 -15.47
N TYR A 257 -2.88 -4.63 -15.96
CA TYR A 257 -3.78 -3.76 -15.22
C TYR A 257 -5.22 -4.16 -15.54
N VAL A 258 -6.11 -4.07 -14.56
CA VAL A 258 -7.49 -4.52 -14.66
C VAL A 258 -8.39 -3.52 -15.40
N THR A 259 -7.90 -2.33 -15.68
CA THR A 259 -8.67 -1.23 -16.28
C THR A 259 -9.31 -1.62 -17.61
N ASP A 260 -10.63 -1.56 -17.68
CA ASP A 260 -11.40 -1.56 -18.90
C ASP A 260 -11.89 -0.16 -19.29
N SER A 261 -12.50 -0.02 -20.47
CA SER A 261 -12.93 1.27 -20.99
C SER A 261 -14.15 1.83 -20.24
N GLU A 262 -15.05 1.00 -19.73
CA GLU A 262 -16.24 1.43 -18.99
C GLU A 262 -15.83 1.98 -17.64
N ALA A 263 -14.99 1.26 -16.90
CA ALA A 263 -14.49 1.71 -15.61
C ALA A 263 -13.64 2.98 -15.75
N ALA A 264 -12.78 3.04 -16.77
CA ALA A 264 -11.99 4.23 -17.06
C ALA A 264 -12.86 5.47 -17.37
N ALA A 265 -14.00 5.29 -18.07
CA ALA A 265 -14.94 6.38 -18.35
C ALA A 265 -15.61 6.92 -17.09
N VAL A 266 -15.99 6.05 -16.14
CA VAL A 266 -16.54 6.47 -14.85
C VAL A 266 -15.55 7.37 -14.10
N ILE A 267 -14.31 6.95 -13.99
CA ILE A 267 -13.27 7.74 -13.30
C ILE A 267 -13.00 9.06 -14.04
N GLN A 268 -12.98 9.04 -15.37
CA GLN A 268 -12.81 10.26 -16.16
C GLN A 268 -13.93 11.26 -15.87
N VAL A 269 -15.19 10.85 -15.88
CA VAL A 269 -16.33 11.73 -15.59
C VAL A 269 -16.24 12.29 -14.18
N LEU A 270 -15.88 11.48 -13.17
CA LEU A 270 -15.69 11.96 -11.81
C LEU A 270 -14.58 13.02 -11.72
N CYS A 271 -13.49 12.84 -12.47
CA CYS A 271 -12.41 13.80 -12.52
C CYS A 271 -12.85 15.12 -13.20
N GLU A 272 -13.56 15.03 -14.33
CA GLU A 272 -14.04 16.19 -15.08
C GLU A 272 -15.06 16.99 -14.26
N ASP A 273 -16.06 16.34 -13.69
CA ASP A 273 -17.08 16.96 -12.83
C ASP A 273 -16.48 17.64 -11.59
N GLY A 274 -15.48 16.97 -10.99
CA GLY A 274 -14.78 17.47 -9.79
C GLY A 274 -13.68 18.47 -10.07
N GLY A 275 -13.34 18.75 -11.33
CA GLY A 275 -12.16 19.55 -11.70
C GLY A 275 -10.88 18.95 -11.09
N ILE A 276 -10.72 17.62 -11.15
CA ILE A 276 -9.61 16.87 -10.58
C ILE A 276 -8.62 16.56 -11.69
N PRO A 277 -7.36 17.00 -11.58
CA PRO A 277 -6.33 16.66 -12.57
C PRO A 277 -6.10 15.16 -12.64
N PHE A 278 -6.03 14.62 -13.85
CA PHE A 278 -5.71 13.22 -14.09
C PHE A 278 -4.90 13.01 -15.37
N GLN A 279 -4.19 11.90 -15.44
CA GLN A 279 -3.38 11.49 -16.56
C GLN A 279 -3.71 10.05 -16.93
N ARG A 280 -3.34 9.63 -18.15
CA ARG A 280 -3.43 8.23 -18.58
C ARG A 280 -2.04 7.71 -18.90
N THR A 281 -1.82 6.43 -18.61
CA THR A 281 -0.57 5.77 -18.95
C THR A 281 -0.79 4.40 -19.58
N VAL A 282 0.16 4.04 -20.42
CA VAL A 282 0.39 2.69 -20.90
C VAL A 282 1.87 2.37 -20.77
N ASN A 283 2.20 1.11 -20.56
CA ASN A 283 3.61 0.71 -20.53
C ASN A 283 4.22 0.85 -21.91
N LYS A 284 5.46 1.35 -21.99
CA LYS A 284 6.20 1.40 -23.23
C LYS A 284 6.32 -0.02 -23.84
N THR A 285 6.02 -0.14 -25.14
CA THR A 285 6.13 -1.42 -25.87
C THR A 285 7.54 -2.01 -25.74
N GLY A 286 7.61 -3.29 -25.42
CA GLY A 286 8.88 -4.00 -25.21
C GLY A 286 9.53 -3.81 -23.83
N MET A 287 8.97 -2.98 -22.96
CA MET A 287 9.40 -2.91 -21.56
C MET A 287 8.54 -3.83 -20.70
N PRO A 288 9.15 -4.69 -19.85
CA PRO A 288 8.37 -5.47 -18.89
C PRO A 288 7.75 -4.51 -17.88
N GLY A 289 6.45 -4.47 -17.83
CA GLY A 289 5.70 -3.78 -16.78
C GLY A 289 5.49 -4.67 -15.55
N GLY A 290 5.30 -4.07 -14.38
CA GLY A 290 4.76 -4.77 -13.22
C GLY A 290 3.29 -5.18 -13.44
N THR A 291 2.70 -5.76 -12.42
CA THR A 291 1.27 -5.99 -12.28
C THR A 291 0.82 -5.39 -10.96
N THR A 292 -0.47 -5.24 -10.76
CA THR A 292 -1.08 -4.71 -9.55
C THR A 292 -1.97 -5.77 -8.91
N LEU A 293 -2.63 -5.44 -7.80
CA LEU A 293 -3.62 -6.30 -7.17
C LEU A 293 -4.90 -6.47 -8.02
N GLY A 294 -5.20 -5.52 -8.91
CA GLY A 294 -6.42 -5.51 -9.71
C GLY A 294 -6.68 -6.82 -10.46
N PRO A 295 -5.75 -7.32 -11.29
CA PRO A 295 -5.92 -8.59 -11.99
C PRO A 295 -6.09 -9.79 -11.06
N ILE A 296 -5.44 -9.80 -9.89
CA ILE A 296 -5.56 -10.87 -8.89
C ILE A 296 -6.98 -10.88 -8.31
N VAL A 297 -7.45 -9.72 -7.83
CA VAL A 297 -8.80 -9.59 -7.26
C VAL A 297 -9.87 -9.90 -8.30
N SER A 298 -9.71 -9.43 -9.54
CA SER A 298 -10.67 -9.71 -10.63
C SER A 298 -10.78 -11.18 -10.98
N SER A 299 -9.80 -12.01 -10.66
CA SER A 299 -9.87 -13.46 -10.94
C SER A 299 -10.95 -14.17 -10.11
N TYR A 300 -11.29 -13.63 -8.93
CA TYR A 300 -12.31 -14.20 -8.03
C TYR A 300 -13.47 -13.24 -7.73
N LEU A 301 -13.34 -11.96 -8.09
CA LEU A 301 -14.38 -10.93 -8.00
C LEU A 301 -14.43 -10.16 -9.35
N PRO A 302 -15.04 -10.73 -10.41
CA PRO A 302 -15.03 -10.17 -11.75
C PRO A 302 -16.04 -9.02 -11.90
N ALA A 303 -15.78 -7.91 -11.21
CA ALA A 303 -16.54 -6.68 -11.25
C ALA A 303 -15.91 -5.65 -12.21
N LYS A 304 -16.63 -4.54 -12.48
CA LYS A 304 -16.03 -3.38 -13.18
C LYS A 304 -14.86 -2.87 -12.36
N ALA A 305 -13.70 -2.69 -12.99
CA ALA A 305 -12.49 -2.40 -12.24
C ALA A 305 -11.55 -1.44 -12.97
N VAL A 306 -10.82 -0.65 -12.19
CA VAL A 306 -9.82 0.29 -12.68
C VAL A 306 -8.55 0.21 -11.82
N ASP A 307 -7.39 0.24 -12.47
CA ASP A 307 -6.09 0.46 -11.82
C ASP A 307 -5.69 1.93 -11.95
N MET A 308 -5.44 2.57 -10.84
CA MET A 308 -5.03 3.96 -10.81
C MET A 308 -4.13 4.27 -9.60
N GLY A 309 -3.51 5.44 -9.59
CA GLY A 309 -2.74 5.93 -8.44
C GLY A 309 -1.95 7.18 -8.73
N MET A 310 -1.19 7.67 -7.75
CA MET A 310 -0.35 8.84 -7.96
C MET A 310 0.98 8.47 -8.61
N PRO A 311 1.58 9.38 -9.41
CA PRO A 311 2.87 9.13 -10.02
C PRO A 311 4.01 9.26 -8.99
N VAL A 312 5.00 8.36 -9.10
CA VAL A 312 6.22 8.39 -8.29
C VAL A 312 7.47 8.22 -9.15
N LEU A 313 8.58 8.74 -8.67
CA LEU A 313 9.94 8.42 -9.15
C LEU A 313 10.66 7.59 -8.11
N ALA A 314 11.64 6.84 -8.56
CA ALA A 314 12.44 5.94 -7.71
C ALA A 314 11.59 4.90 -6.95
N MET A 315 10.47 4.45 -7.55
CA MET A 315 9.60 3.39 -7.02
C MET A 315 10.44 2.20 -6.55
N HIS A 316 10.09 1.60 -5.41
CA HIS A 316 10.80 0.50 -4.75
C HIS A 316 12.22 0.82 -4.23
N SER A 317 12.65 2.09 -4.25
CA SER A 317 13.87 2.49 -3.59
C SER A 317 13.66 2.69 -2.08
N ALA A 318 14.73 2.82 -1.32
CA ALA A 318 14.63 3.16 0.09
C ALA A 318 14.09 4.58 0.33
N CYS A 319 14.05 5.42 -0.72
CA CYS A 319 13.55 6.79 -0.66
C CYS A 319 12.95 7.15 -2.02
N GLU A 320 11.65 7.22 -2.10
CA GLU A 320 10.87 7.52 -3.30
C GLU A 320 10.54 9.01 -3.38
N MET A 321 10.11 9.48 -4.54
CA MET A 321 9.76 10.89 -4.76
C MET A 321 8.39 11.01 -5.40
N ALA A 322 7.58 11.95 -4.91
CA ALA A 322 6.25 12.26 -5.42
C ALA A 322 5.94 13.76 -5.29
N HIS A 323 4.73 14.15 -5.67
CA HIS A 323 4.25 15.52 -5.58
C HIS A 323 2.94 15.61 -4.78
N LEU A 324 2.82 16.58 -3.88
CA LEU A 324 1.67 16.74 -2.99
C LEU A 324 0.35 16.94 -3.73
N SER A 325 0.34 17.66 -4.86
CA SER A 325 -0.90 17.87 -5.62
C SER A 325 -1.46 16.59 -6.24
N ASP A 326 -0.60 15.60 -6.52
CA ASP A 326 -1.05 14.30 -7.04
C ASP A 326 -1.75 13.49 -5.94
N TYR A 327 -1.22 13.54 -4.72
CA TYR A 327 -1.86 12.95 -3.53
C TYR A 327 -3.23 13.60 -3.26
N GLU A 328 -3.30 14.93 -3.27
CA GLU A 328 -4.57 15.65 -3.08
C GLU A 328 -5.58 15.34 -4.19
N SER A 329 -5.13 15.22 -5.44
CA SER A 329 -5.99 14.81 -6.57
C SER A 329 -6.55 13.40 -6.38
N MET A 330 -5.72 12.46 -5.94
CA MET A 330 -6.13 11.09 -5.64
C MET A 330 -7.16 11.06 -4.50
N LYS A 331 -6.92 11.77 -3.41
CA LYS A 331 -7.84 11.86 -2.28
C LYS A 331 -9.19 12.49 -2.68
N ARG A 332 -9.18 13.59 -3.44
CA ARG A 332 -10.40 14.25 -3.95
C ARG A 332 -11.21 13.32 -4.85
N LEU A 333 -10.55 12.54 -5.71
CA LEU A 333 -11.20 11.57 -6.56
C LEU A 333 -11.87 10.46 -5.74
N LEU A 334 -11.20 9.94 -4.72
CA LEU A 334 -11.79 8.92 -3.83
C LEU A 334 -12.99 9.48 -3.07
N VAL A 335 -12.94 10.71 -2.55
CA VAL A 335 -14.11 11.36 -1.94
C VAL A 335 -15.27 11.48 -2.93
N ALA A 336 -14.99 11.91 -4.17
CA ALA A 336 -16.02 12.01 -5.21
C ALA A 336 -16.63 10.63 -5.56
N PHE A 337 -15.83 9.58 -5.52
CA PHE A 337 -16.27 8.20 -5.74
C PHE A 337 -17.14 7.67 -4.61
N TRP A 338 -16.73 7.85 -3.34
CA TRP A 338 -17.51 7.38 -2.18
C TRP A 338 -18.87 8.06 -2.00
N LEU A 339 -19.06 9.22 -2.62
CA LEU A 339 -20.32 10.00 -2.55
C LEU A 339 -21.33 9.64 -3.66
N LYS A 340 -20.99 8.70 -4.54
CA LYS A 340 -21.88 8.22 -5.62
C LYS A 340 -22.53 6.91 -5.26
#